data_3a78b6642f697722787c881b8fb01a85
#
_entry.id   3a78b6642f697722787c881b8fb01a85
#
_cell.length_a   1.000
_cell.length_b   1.000
_cell.length_c   1.000
_cell.angle_alpha   90.00
_cell.angle_beta   90.00
_cell.angle_gamma   90.00
#
_symmetry.space_group_name_H-M   'P 1'
#
loop_
_entity.id
_entity.type
_entity.pdbx_description
1 polymer ?
#
loop_
_entity_poly.entity_id
_entity_poly.type
_entity_poly.pdbx_seq_one_letter_code
_entity_poly.pdbx_strand_id
1 'polypeptide(L)'
;MSTLVVGLGNPILGDDGAGWRIAEAVACRLPLQSGCVTEAGQSYSPEDQSVSVECLGVGGLSLMEHMIGYDRAILVDTILTGKHATGTIYCFPLHELPDLKTGHLSSTHDTTLQNALQVGQSMGAVLPDEITIVAVEARCVYDFSDELTPPVATAVPIAVKMIMELLK
;
A
#
# COMPACT_ATOMS: atom_id res chain seq x y z
N MET A 1 9.58 4.51 -16.41
CA MET A 1 8.40 4.76 -15.54
C MET A 1 8.71 4.21 -14.15
N SER A 2 8.72 5.06 -13.14
CA SER A 2 9.02 4.70 -11.75
C SER A 2 7.71 4.37 -11.00
N THR A 3 7.67 3.23 -10.34
CA THR A 3 6.48 2.77 -9.58
C THR A 3 6.85 2.55 -8.12
N LEU A 4 6.06 3.11 -7.21
CA LEU A 4 6.14 2.86 -5.78
C LEU A 4 5.04 1.90 -5.35
N VAL A 5 5.40 0.82 -4.66
CA VAL A 5 4.45 -0.07 -3.98
C VAL A 5 4.57 0.17 -2.48
N VAL A 6 3.48 0.55 -1.82
CA VAL A 6 3.47 0.82 -0.38
C VAL A 6 2.54 -0.14 0.33
N GLY A 7 3.08 -0.96 1.23
CA GLY A 7 2.30 -1.71 2.20
C GLY A 7 2.00 -0.85 3.43
N LEU A 8 0.75 -0.50 3.64
CA LEU A 8 0.28 0.28 4.78
C LEU A 8 -0.18 -0.63 5.92
N GLY A 9 -0.12 -0.13 7.14
CA GLY A 9 -0.62 -0.81 8.32
C GLY A 9 0.42 -0.95 9.43
N ASN A 10 0.05 -1.72 10.44
CA ASN A 10 0.92 -2.02 11.56
C ASN A 10 1.06 -3.55 11.74
N PRO A 11 2.26 -4.14 11.55
CA PRO A 11 2.45 -5.60 11.55
C PRO A 11 2.21 -6.29 12.90
N ILE A 12 2.03 -5.54 13.98
CA ILE A 12 1.73 -6.08 15.32
C ILE A 12 0.25 -5.96 15.71
N LEU A 13 -0.60 -5.51 14.80
CA LEU A 13 -2.05 -5.34 15.02
C LEU A 13 -2.89 -6.29 14.16
N GLY A 14 -2.54 -7.58 14.15
CA GLY A 14 -3.30 -8.62 13.45
C GLY A 14 -3.47 -8.32 11.96
N ASP A 15 -4.72 -8.29 11.50
CA ASP A 15 -5.04 -8.09 10.08
C ASP A 15 -4.57 -6.73 9.52
N ASP A 16 -4.35 -5.72 10.37
CA ASP A 16 -3.79 -4.43 9.95
C ASP A 16 -2.38 -4.57 9.32
N GLY A 17 -1.66 -5.63 9.68
CA GLY A 17 -0.38 -5.97 9.08
C GLY A 17 -0.43 -6.57 7.68
N ALA A 18 -1.61 -6.80 7.10
CA ALA A 18 -1.72 -7.48 5.81
C ALA A 18 -1.05 -6.70 4.67
N GLY A 19 -1.18 -5.35 4.66
CA GLY A 19 -0.51 -4.50 3.67
C GLY A 19 1.01 -4.71 3.66
N TRP A 20 1.63 -4.78 4.84
CA TRP A 20 3.06 -5.06 4.99
C TRP A 20 3.42 -6.44 4.46
N ARG A 21 2.69 -7.50 4.86
CA ARG A 21 2.94 -8.88 4.41
C ARG A 21 2.85 -9.02 2.90
N ILE A 22 1.89 -8.33 2.28
CA ILE A 22 1.73 -8.32 0.82
C ILE A 22 2.91 -7.60 0.16
N ALA A 23 3.28 -6.40 0.63
CA ALA A 23 4.40 -5.64 0.08
C ALA A 23 5.74 -6.39 0.21
N GLU A 24 6.03 -6.96 1.37
CA GLU A 24 7.20 -7.82 1.58
C GLU A 24 7.23 -9.01 0.59
N ALA A 25 6.09 -9.67 0.39
CA ALA A 25 5.99 -10.80 -0.54
C ALA A 25 6.12 -10.35 -2.01
N VAL A 26 5.70 -9.14 -2.36
CA VAL A 26 5.96 -8.53 -3.68
C VAL A 26 7.46 -8.26 -3.84
N ALA A 27 8.10 -7.63 -2.85
CA ALA A 27 9.53 -7.36 -2.86
C ALA A 27 10.37 -8.64 -3.07
N CYS A 28 10.00 -9.74 -2.41
CA CYS A 28 10.66 -11.03 -2.57
C CYS A 28 10.51 -11.65 -3.98
N ARG A 29 9.52 -11.24 -4.76
CA ARG A 29 9.29 -11.73 -6.14
C ARG A 29 9.88 -10.85 -7.22
N LEU A 30 10.24 -9.62 -6.87
CA LEU A 30 10.97 -8.76 -7.78
C LEU A 30 12.41 -9.27 -7.93
N PRO A 31 12.99 -9.28 -9.15
CA PRO A 31 14.36 -9.73 -9.34
C PRO A 31 15.32 -8.82 -8.57
N LEU A 32 16.20 -9.45 -7.79
CA LEU A 32 17.22 -8.75 -7.02
C LEU A 32 18.24 -8.09 -7.96
N GLN A 33 18.38 -6.78 -7.89
CA GLN A 33 19.61 -6.14 -8.35
C GLN A 33 20.68 -6.22 -7.26
N SER A 34 21.85 -6.71 -7.64
CA SER A 34 23.02 -6.75 -6.78
C SER A 34 23.48 -5.33 -6.44
N GLY A 35 23.20 -4.87 -5.25
CA GLY A 35 23.80 -3.65 -4.74
C GLY A 35 22.79 -2.71 -4.07
N CYS A 36 22.72 -2.82 -2.82
CA CYS A 36 22.19 -1.95 -1.78
C CYS A 36 21.01 -2.53 -1.00
N VAL A 37 21.36 -3.17 0.10
CA VAL A 37 20.41 -3.40 1.20
C VAL A 37 20.44 -2.12 2.03
N THR A 38 19.39 -1.33 1.97
CA THR A 38 19.12 -0.29 2.96
C THR A 38 17.94 -0.72 3.78
N GLU A 39 17.99 -0.48 5.08
CA GLU A 39 16.96 -0.88 6.06
C GLU A 39 15.56 -0.29 5.82
N ALA A 40 15.35 0.44 4.73
CA ALA A 40 14.13 1.18 4.42
C ALA A 40 13.58 1.02 3.00
N GLY A 41 13.99 0.00 2.25
CA GLY A 41 13.39 -0.23 0.93
C GLY A 41 14.28 -1.03 0.00
N GLN A 42 13.70 -1.92 -0.78
CA GLN A 42 14.34 -2.58 -1.90
C GLN A 42 13.92 -1.89 -3.18
N SER A 43 14.88 -1.30 -3.93
CA SER A 43 14.61 -0.74 -5.25
C SER A 43 15.04 -1.71 -6.35
N TYR A 44 14.19 -1.91 -7.32
CA TYR A 44 14.44 -2.69 -8.53
C TYR A 44 14.39 -1.80 -9.77
N SER A 45 15.38 -1.91 -10.63
CA SER A 45 15.48 -1.16 -11.89
C SER A 45 15.86 -2.09 -13.05
N PRO A 46 14.92 -2.56 -13.87
CA PRO A 46 15.22 -2.87 -15.27
C PRO A 46 15.39 -1.57 -16.04
N GLU A 47 16.11 -1.57 -17.16
CA GLU A 47 16.59 -0.36 -17.86
C GLU A 47 15.51 0.68 -18.25
N ASP A 48 14.19 0.37 -18.10
CA ASP A 48 13.07 1.27 -18.38
C ASP A 48 11.99 1.36 -17.28
N GLN A 49 12.01 0.51 -16.25
CA GLN A 49 11.01 0.54 -15.17
C GLN A 49 11.68 0.30 -13.82
N SER A 50 11.61 1.28 -12.93
CA SER A 50 12.06 1.14 -11.55
C SER A 50 10.85 0.87 -10.63
N VAL A 51 10.91 -0.19 -9.82
CA VAL A 51 9.90 -0.50 -8.81
C VAL A 51 10.55 -0.42 -7.44
N SER A 52 10.01 0.45 -6.58
CA SER A 52 10.39 0.54 -5.17
C SER A 52 9.27 -0.04 -4.31
N VAL A 53 9.61 -0.75 -3.24
CA VAL A 53 8.65 -1.32 -2.30
C VAL A 53 8.97 -0.80 -0.92
N GLU A 54 7.97 -0.21 -0.25
CA GLU A 54 8.08 0.32 1.10
C GLU A 54 6.96 -0.22 2.00
N CYS A 55 7.24 -0.37 3.29
CA CYS A 55 6.27 -0.73 4.30
C CYS A 55 6.16 0.42 5.30
N LEU A 56 4.99 1.02 5.42
CA LEU A 56 4.78 2.25 6.17
C LEU A 56 3.59 2.14 7.13
N GLY A 57 3.74 2.70 8.32
CA GLY A 57 2.66 2.90 9.29
C GLY A 57 2.15 4.34 9.34
N VAL A 58 2.18 5.05 8.21
CA VAL A 58 1.84 6.47 8.10
C VAL A 58 0.69 6.70 7.13
N GLY A 59 0.05 7.87 7.24
CA GLY A 59 -1.00 8.29 6.33
C GLY A 59 -0.89 9.79 5.98
N GLY A 60 -1.88 10.32 5.31
CA GLY A 60 -1.99 11.75 5.03
C GLY A 60 -0.78 12.35 4.33
N LEU A 61 -0.25 13.43 4.90
CA LEU A 61 0.89 14.18 4.34
C LEU A 61 2.17 13.35 4.28
N SER A 62 2.47 12.57 5.33
CA SER A 62 3.68 11.73 5.34
C SER A 62 3.65 10.68 4.24
N LEU A 63 2.49 10.04 4.00
CA LEU A 63 2.34 9.11 2.88
C LEU A 63 2.51 9.81 1.52
N MET A 64 1.95 11.01 1.37
CA MET A 64 2.12 11.82 0.16
C MET A 64 3.60 12.16 -0.09
N GLU A 65 4.36 12.50 0.95
CA GLU A 65 5.80 12.80 0.84
C GLU A 65 6.60 11.62 0.27
N HIS A 66 6.28 10.38 0.67
CA HIS A 66 6.91 9.17 0.13
C HIS A 66 6.62 8.95 -1.38
N MET A 67 5.51 9.48 -1.88
CA MET A 67 5.14 9.33 -3.29
C MET A 67 5.78 10.36 -4.22
N ILE A 68 6.48 11.40 -3.68
CA ILE A 68 7.10 12.44 -4.49
C ILE A 68 8.17 11.83 -5.41
N GLY A 69 8.11 12.16 -6.71
CA GLY A 69 9.09 11.75 -7.72
C GLY A 69 8.81 10.39 -8.37
N TYR A 70 7.73 9.71 -7.99
CA TYR A 70 7.26 8.51 -8.70
C TYR A 70 6.20 8.87 -9.74
N ASP A 71 6.19 8.13 -10.85
CA ASP A 71 5.18 8.28 -11.91
C ASP A 71 3.87 7.56 -11.55
N ARG A 72 3.98 6.47 -10.78
CA ARG A 72 2.87 5.59 -10.39
C ARG A 72 3.01 5.11 -8.96
N ALA A 73 1.89 4.94 -8.24
CA ALA A 73 1.86 4.33 -6.91
C ALA A 73 0.81 3.22 -6.80
N ILE A 74 1.15 2.14 -6.10
CA ILE A 74 0.23 1.07 -5.70
C ILE A 74 0.22 1.04 -4.17
N LEU A 75 -0.90 1.40 -3.58
CA LEU A 75 -1.07 1.41 -2.12
C LEU A 75 -1.82 0.15 -1.69
N VAL A 76 -1.24 -0.58 -0.77
CA VAL A 76 -1.76 -1.85 -0.25
C VAL A 76 -2.15 -1.66 1.20
N ASP A 77 -3.43 -1.83 1.53
CA ASP A 77 -3.96 -1.58 2.88
C ASP A 77 -5.05 -2.59 3.23
N THR A 78 -5.49 -2.58 4.48
CA THR A 78 -6.72 -3.22 4.93
C THR A 78 -7.85 -2.23 4.98
N ILE A 79 -9.07 -2.69 4.71
CA ILE A 79 -10.29 -1.88 4.83
C ILE A 79 -11.34 -2.62 5.63
N LEU A 80 -12.19 -1.84 6.32
CA LEU A 80 -13.29 -2.35 7.13
C LEU A 80 -14.60 -1.77 6.59
N THR A 81 -15.07 -2.31 5.46
CA THR A 81 -16.34 -1.88 4.88
C THR A 81 -17.52 -2.58 5.52
N GLY A 82 -17.33 -3.78 6.03
CA GLY A 82 -18.39 -4.67 6.52
C GLY A 82 -19.35 -5.15 5.42
N LYS A 83 -19.08 -4.83 4.15
CA LYS A 83 -19.97 -5.15 3.01
C LYS A 83 -19.70 -6.52 2.42
N HIS A 84 -18.46 -7.01 2.53
CA HIS A 84 -18.03 -8.28 1.97
C HIS A 84 -17.35 -9.17 3.02
N ALA A 85 -17.11 -10.41 2.66
CA ALA A 85 -16.44 -11.36 3.55
C ALA A 85 -15.00 -10.93 3.81
N THR A 86 -14.51 -11.18 5.03
CA THR A 86 -13.09 -10.99 5.41
C THR A 86 -12.20 -11.75 4.44
N GLY A 87 -11.11 -11.11 3.98
CA GLY A 87 -10.22 -11.63 2.96
C GLY A 87 -10.64 -11.30 1.52
N THR A 88 -11.78 -10.62 1.30
CA THR A 88 -12.11 -10.10 -0.03
C THR A 88 -11.10 -9.06 -0.46
N ILE A 89 -10.62 -9.16 -1.70
CA ILE A 89 -9.65 -8.23 -2.28
C ILE A 89 -10.37 -7.25 -3.19
N TYR A 90 -10.01 -5.99 -3.06
CA TYR A 90 -10.46 -4.90 -3.91
C TYR A 90 -9.27 -4.32 -4.67
N CYS A 91 -9.51 -3.91 -5.91
CA CYS A 91 -8.53 -3.17 -6.72
C CYS A 91 -9.27 -2.05 -7.45
N PHE A 92 -8.93 -0.82 -7.15
CA PHE A 92 -9.58 0.36 -7.73
C PHE A 92 -8.63 1.57 -7.71
N PRO A 93 -8.84 2.56 -8.58
CA PRO A 93 -8.07 3.80 -8.55
C PRO A 93 -8.44 4.65 -7.32
N LEU A 94 -7.51 5.48 -6.84
CA LEU A 94 -7.68 6.28 -5.62
C LEU A 94 -8.97 7.14 -5.62
N HIS A 95 -9.38 7.66 -6.78
CA HIS A 95 -10.59 8.50 -6.86
C HIS A 95 -11.90 7.74 -6.62
N GLU A 96 -11.87 6.41 -6.67
CA GLU A 96 -13.00 5.53 -6.33
C GLU A 96 -12.95 5.05 -4.88
N LEU A 97 -11.97 5.54 -4.07
CA LEU A 97 -11.86 5.14 -2.67
C LEU A 97 -13.16 5.52 -1.95
N PRO A 98 -13.89 4.54 -1.40
CA PRO A 98 -15.10 4.83 -0.66
C PRO A 98 -14.77 5.64 0.60
N ASP A 99 -15.74 6.44 1.06
CA ASP A 99 -15.62 7.24 2.28
C ASP A 99 -15.57 6.30 3.50
N LEU A 100 -14.37 5.81 3.80
CA LEU A 100 -14.10 4.86 4.87
C LEU A 100 -13.77 5.61 6.15
N LYS A 101 -14.43 5.23 7.24
CA LYS A 101 -14.22 5.86 8.56
C LYS A 101 -12.99 5.32 9.29
N THR A 102 -12.30 4.32 8.73
CA THR A 102 -11.20 3.61 9.38
C THR A 102 -10.16 3.12 8.37
N GLY A 103 -8.89 3.14 8.76
CA GLY A 103 -7.73 2.73 7.95
C GLY A 103 -6.71 3.86 7.76
N HIS A 104 -5.51 3.51 7.31
CA HIS A 104 -4.42 4.48 7.08
C HIS A 104 -4.72 5.44 5.93
N LEU A 105 -5.56 5.01 4.97
CA LEU A 105 -6.01 5.84 3.85
C LEU A 105 -7.04 6.90 4.27
N SER A 106 -7.68 6.75 5.44
CA SER A 106 -8.76 7.62 5.94
C SER A 106 -8.56 8.06 7.40
N SER A 107 -7.33 8.33 7.80
CA SER A 107 -7.01 8.75 9.18
C SER A 107 -7.89 9.93 9.64
N THR A 108 -8.61 9.74 10.76
CA THR A 108 -9.46 10.78 11.37
C THR A 108 -8.66 11.85 12.11
N HIS A 109 -7.37 11.61 12.34
CA HIS A 109 -6.47 12.51 13.05
C HIS A 109 -5.50 13.24 12.14
N ASP A 110 -5.44 12.83 10.87
CA ASP A 110 -4.59 13.40 9.85
C ASP A 110 -5.42 13.83 8.62
N THR A 111 -4.84 14.67 7.80
CA THR A 111 -5.40 15.01 6.49
C THR A 111 -5.60 13.74 5.68
N THR A 112 -6.76 13.57 5.04
CA THR A 112 -6.97 12.45 4.13
C THR A 112 -5.90 12.45 3.03
N LEU A 113 -5.56 11.28 2.50
CA LEU A 113 -4.58 11.20 1.42
C LEU A 113 -4.96 12.08 0.22
N GLN A 114 -6.25 12.16 -0.12
CA GLN A 114 -6.73 13.03 -1.21
C GLN A 114 -6.44 14.50 -0.95
N ASN A 115 -6.68 14.99 0.28
CA ASN A 115 -6.35 16.37 0.65
C ASN A 115 -4.83 16.58 0.67
N ALA A 116 -4.06 15.61 1.16
CA ALA A 116 -2.60 15.68 1.18
C ALA A 116 -2.03 15.81 -0.24
N LEU A 117 -2.55 15.04 -1.21
CA LEU A 117 -2.16 15.14 -2.61
C LEU A 117 -2.47 16.51 -3.21
N GLN A 118 -3.66 17.08 -2.91
CA GLN A 118 -4.02 18.44 -3.34
C GLN A 118 -3.06 19.50 -2.78
N VAL A 119 -2.70 19.37 -1.49
CA VAL A 119 -1.71 20.26 -0.87
C VAL A 119 -0.36 20.11 -1.56
N GLY A 120 0.15 18.89 -1.74
CA GLY A 120 1.41 18.63 -2.41
C GLY A 120 1.44 19.21 -3.83
N GLN A 121 0.39 19.01 -4.62
CA GLN A 121 0.25 19.60 -5.96
C GLN A 121 0.28 21.12 -5.92
N SER A 122 -0.42 21.75 -4.98
CA SER A 122 -0.44 23.22 -4.82
C SER A 122 0.94 23.79 -4.45
N MET A 123 1.79 22.98 -3.80
CA MET A 123 3.17 23.32 -3.45
C MET A 123 4.18 22.99 -4.56
N GLY A 124 3.73 22.43 -5.69
CA GLY A 124 4.57 22.08 -6.83
C GLY A 124 5.28 20.74 -6.70
N ALA A 125 4.84 19.85 -5.80
CA ALA A 125 5.38 18.50 -5.71
C ALA A 125 5.03 17.68 -6.97
N VAL A 126 6.00 16.91 -7.47
CA VAL A 126 5.80 15.95 -8.56
C VAL A 126 5.25 14.67 -7.94
N LEU A 127 3.96 14.43 -8.12
CA LEU A 127 3.22 13.30 -7.54
C LEU A 127 2.80 12.33 -8.64
N PRO A 128 2.55 11.05 -8.28
CA PRO A 128 2.11 10.04 -9.25
C PRO A 128 0.83 10.46 -9.99
N ASP A 129 0.82 10.27 -11.30
CA ASP A 129 -0.38 10.49 -12.14
C ASP A 129 -1.41 9.39 -11.94
N GLU A 130 -0.96 8.18 -11.59
CA GLU A 130 -1.79 7.00 -11.35
C GLU A 130 -1.55 6.44 -9.95
N ILE A 131 -2.61 6.39 -9.14
CA ILE A 131 -2.58 5.77 -7.81
C ILE A 131 -3.65 4.68 -7.76
N THR A 132 -3.20 3.44 -7.64
CA THR A 132 -4.07 2.26 -7.52
C THR A 132 -4.09 1.77 -6.07
N ILE A 133 -5.28 1.48 -5.56
CA ILE A 133 -5.49 0.88 -4.24
C ILE A 133 -5.71 -0.62 -4.42
N VAL A 134 -4.95 -1.42 -3.68
CA VAL A 134 -5.21 -2.86 -3.48
C VAL A 134 -5.54 -3.04 -2.01
N ALA A 135 -6.79 -3.33 -1.70
CA ALA A 135 -7.25 -3.41 -0.32
C ALA A 135 -7.79 -4.80 0.02
N VAL A 136 -7.64 -5.20 1.27
CA VAL A 136 -8.14 -6.47 1.79
C VAL A 136 -9.18 -6.19 2.88
N GLU A 137 -10.39 -6.76 2.74
CA GLU A 137 -11.42 -6.66 3.77
C GLU A 137 -10.95 -7.37 5.04
N ALA A 138 -10.89 -6.65 6.17
CA ALA A 138 -10.45 -7.15 7.46
C ALA A 138 -11.50 -6.95 8.55
N ARG A 139 -11.29 -7.54 9.73
CA ARG A 139 -12.12 -7.36 10.92
C ARG A 139 -11.30 -7.12 12.18
N CYS A 140 -10.13 -7.75 12.29
CA CYS A 140 -9.29 -7.77 13.50
C CYS A 140 -8.05 -6.87 13.32
N VAL A 141 -8.27 -5.55 13.24
CA VAL A 141 -7.20 -4.56 12.99
C VAL A 141 -6.71 -3.85 14.26
N TYR A 142 -7.21 -4.21 15.42
CA TYR A 142 -6.85 -3.61 16.71
C TYR A 142 -6.33 -4.62 17.74
N ASP A 143 -6.32 -5.91 17.39
CA ASP A 143 -5.86 -6.95 18.29
C ASP A 143 -4.34 -7.09 18.19
N PHE A 144 -3.65 -7.06 19.32
CA PHE A 144 -2.21 -7.30 19.36
C PHE A 144 -1.92 -8.73 18.92
N SER A 145 -1.45 -8.91 17.71
CA SER A 145 -1.07 -10.17 17.11
C SER A 145 -0.16 -9.90 15.92
N ASP A 146 0.86 -10.72 15.77
CA ASP A 146 1.71 -10.77 14.57
C ASP A 146 1.15 -11.75 13.50
N GLU A 147 0.05 -12.44 13.82
CA GLU A 147 -0.63 -13.36 12.92
C GLU A 147 -1.86 -12.73 12.28
N LEU A 148 -2.00 -12.96 10.98
CA LEU A 148 -3.21 -12.61 10.23
C LEU A 148 -4.30 -13.65 10.50
N THR A 149 -5.58 -13.21 10.49
CA THR A 149 -6.68 -14.18 10.51
C THR A 149 -6.63 -15.07 9.26
N PRO A 150 -7.09 -16.33 9.32
CA PRO A 150 -6.98 -17.25 8.20
C PRO A 150 -7.57 -16.73 6.88
N PRO A 151 -8.71 -16.01 6.83
CA PRO A 151 -9.22 -15.45 5.58
C PRO A 151 -8.28 -14.39 4.97
N VAL A 152 -7.70 -13.51 5.81
CA VAL A 152 -6.76 -12.47 5.36
C VAL A 152 -5.45 -13.11 4.94
N ALA A 153 -4.93 -14.08 5.69
CA ALA A 153 -3.73 -14.81 5.32
C ALA A 153 -3.87 -15.50 3.94
N THR A 154 -5.04 -16.07 3.66
CA THR A 154 -5.34 -16.68 2.35
C THR A 154 -5.42 -15.65 1.22
N ALA A 155 -5.80 -14.42 1.51
CA ALA A 155 -5.87 -13.34 0.53
C ALA A 155 -4.48 -12.82 0.11
N VAL A 156 -3.45 -12.91 0.97
CA VAL A 156 -2.11 -12.40 0.70
C VAL A 156 -1.55 -12.89 -0.65
N PRO A 157 -1.44 -14.19 -0.95
CA PRO A 157 -0.87 -14.66 -2.22
C PRO A 157 -1.68 -14.21 -3.45
N ILE A 158 -2.99 -14.01 -3.31
CA ILE A 158 -3.86 -13.54 -4.38
C ILE A 158 -3.60 -12.04 -4.66
N ALA A 159 -3.52 -11.22 -3.61
CA ALA A 159 -3.18 -9.81 -3.72
C ALA A 159 -1.78 -9.61 -4.33
N VAL A 160 -0.80 -10.40 -3.90
CA VAL A 160 0.56 -10.37 -4.47
C VAL A 160 0.53 -10.68 -5.97
N LYS A 161 -0.20 -11.71 -6.39
CA LYS A 161 -0.34 -12.03 -7.83
C LYS A 161 -0.94 -10.86 -8.60
N MET A 162 -2.00 -10.24 -8.07
CA MET A 162 -2.65 -9.07 -8.67
C MET A 162 -1.67 -7.91 -8.83
N ILE A 163 -0.89 -7.58 -7.79
CA ILE A 163 0.10 -6.50 -7.84
C ILE A 163 1.19 -6.83 -8.87
N MET A 164 1.69 -8.06 -8.92
CA MET A 164 2.68 -8.48 -9.92
C MET A 164 2.13 -8.38 -11.36
N GLU A 165 0.84 -8.50 -11.57
CA GLU A 165 0.20 -8.26 -12.88
C GLU A 165 0.08 -6.77 -13.19
N LEU A 166 -0.18 -5.92 -12.19
CA LEU A 166 -0.20 -4.47 -12.34
C LEU A 166 1.20 -3.88 -12.64
N LEU A 167 2.26 -4.57 -12.26
CA LEU A 167 3.65 -4.14 -12.46
C LEU A 167 4.23 -4.53 -13.84
N LYS A 168 3.49 -5.24 -14.68
CA LYS A 168 3.90 -5.61 -16.05
C LYS A 168 3.65 -4.47 -17.03
#